data_64be2f59e5890b8f6086e08ab448513a
#
_entry.id   64be2f59e5890b8f6086e08ab448513a
#
_cell.length_a   1.000
_cell.length_b   1.000
_cell.length_c   1.000
_cell.angle_alpha   90.00
_cell.angle_beta   90.00
_cell.angle_gamma   90.00
#
_symmetry.space_group_name_H-M   'P 1'
#
loop_
_entity.id
_entity.type
_entity.pdbx_description
1 polymer ?
#
loop_
_entity_poly.entity_id
_entity_poly.type
_entity_poly.pdbx_seq_one_letter_code
_entity_poly.pdbx_strand_id
1 'polypeptide(L)'
;MIWMSVLAFMVSFIGCALLLRWARRSATSSYGYDKPQRFHMGEVPRLGGVPMYLGLAVSWGVGTWLSMRGDPSSLRMQLWVVVCLAAMLPAVVGGIIEDVSQRLSVRYRLLLTLLSAVLAVLLCGLTVPRLGWPWLEQALGPAMPWLGMGLAVLALTGLPHAFNIIDGYNGLAGMVATIICLALAHVALQVGDRTLAAMLVTLAAATCGFLVWNYPRGMMFAGDGGAYVWGLAIALASIALVQRNSAVSPWFPMLLLIYPVWETVFSIYRKLMRGMSPGMADALHFHQLIYRRMVRGVFDDDLARRMLRRNNRTSPYLWAFTLLTVVPALLFWSNTPVLVGFCLLFVVSYVVAYLAIVRFKLPGWMQNNG
;
A
#
# COMPACT_ATOMS: atom_id res chain seq x y z
N MET A 1 -22.91 1.24 0.35
CA MET A 1 -21.51 1.27 -0.18
C MET A 1 -21.28 2.47 -1.08
N ILE A 2 -22.07 2.72 -2.14
CA ILE A 2 -21.82 3.79 -3.13
C ILE A 2 -21.68 5.17 -2.48
N TRP A 3 -22.63 5.59 -1.64
CA TRP A 3 -22.58 6.91 -0.98
C TRP A 3 -21.33 7.08 -0.10
N MET A 4 -20.90 6.00 0.60
CA MET A 4 -19.68 6.01 1.43
C MET A 4 -18.42 6.23 0.57
N SER A 5 -18.38 5.57 -0.60
CA SER A 5 -17.27 5.73 -1.54
C SER A 5 -17.23 7.14 -2.14
N VAL A 6 -18.39 7.70 -2.51
CA VAL A 6 -18.50 9.08 -2.99
C VAL A 6 -18.04 10.06 -1.90
N LEU A 7 -18.47 9.86 -0.67
CA LEU A 7 -18.08 10.69 0.48
C LEU A 7 -16.58 10.64 0.72
N ALA A 8 -16.00 9.44 0.77
CA ALA A 8 -14.57 9.25 0.96
C ALA A 8 -13.73 9.88 -0.18
N PHE A 9 -14.17 9.70 -1.43
CA PHE A 9 -13.55 10.33 -2.59
C PHE A 9 -13.60 11.86 -2.47
N MET A 10 -14.77 12.43 -2.22
CA MET A 10 -14.96 13.88 -2.16
C MET A 10 -14.17 14.52 -1.02
N VAL A 11 -14.17 13.93 0.18
CA VAL A 11 -13.37 14.42 1.31
C VAL A 11 -11.88 14.39 0.97
N SER A 12 -11.39 13.30 0.40
CA SER A 12 -10.00 13.18 -0.01
C SER A 12 -9.65 14.18 -1.13
N PHE A 13 -10.47 14.26 -2.17
CA PHE A 13 -10.25 15.17 -3.30
C PHE A 13 -10.24 16.65 -2.88
N ILE A 14 -11.26 17.07 -2.11
CA ILE A 14 -11.36 18.46 -1.63
C ILE A 14 -10.25 18.76 -0.63
N GLY A 15 -9.96 17.82 0.29
CA GLY A 15 -8.87 17.96 1.26
C GLY A 15 -7.52 18.16 0.58
N CYS A 16 -7.21 17.40 -0.48
CA CYS A 16 -6.02 17.61 -1.30
C CYS A 16 -6.01 19.00 -1.94
N ALA A 17 -7.14 19.46 -2.51
CA ALA A 17 -7.23 20.80 -3.10
C ALA A 17 -6.95 21.91 -2.08
N LEU A 18 -7.51 21.78 -0.87
CA LEU A 18 -7.31 22.76 0.21
C LEU A 18 -5.85 22.78 0.68
N LEU A 19 -5.22 21.61 0.87
CA LEU A 19 -3.81 21.52 1.23
C LEU A 19 -2.88 22.08 0.15
N LEU A 20 -3.18 21.87 -1.12
CA LEU A 20 -2.42 22.46 -2.24
C LEU A 20 -2.54 23.99 -2.24
N ARG A 21 -3.74 24.53 -1.97
CA ARG A 21 -3.94 25.98 -1.85
C ARG A 21 -3.14 26.57 -0.68
N TRP A 22 -3.18 25.88 0.47
CA TRP A 22 -2.43 26.30 1.66
C TRP A 22 -0.92 26.24 1.42
N ALA A 23 -0.39 25.13 0.89
CA ALA A 23 1.03 24.98 0.59
C ALA A 23 1.57 26.04 -0.36
N ARG A 24 0.79 26.44 -1.39
CA ARG A 24 1.16 27.53 -2.31
C ARG A 24 1.25 28.89 -1.64
N ARG A 25 0.46 29.14 -0.58
CA ARG A 25 0.48 30.39 0.19
C ARG A 25 1.61 30.42 1.22
N SER A 26 2.03 29.25 1.70
CA SER A 26 3.04 29.07 2.77
C SER A 26 4.42 28.73 2.22
N ALA A 27 4.70 28.97 0.94
CA ALA A 27 5.92 28.55 0.23
C ALA A 27 7.20 29.23 0.78
N THR A 28 7.58 28.92 2.02
CA THR A 28 8.79 29.36 2.70
C THR A 28 9.70 28.21 3.17
N SER A 29 9.35 26.95 2.93
CA SER A 29 10.19 25.82 3.38
C SER A 29 10.94 25.18 2.21
N SER A 30 12.23 25.45 2.14
CA SER A 30 13.17 24.84 1.20
C SER A 30 13.44 23.38 1.55
N TYR A 31 13.00 22.46 0.69
CA TYR A 31 13.42 21.05 0.76
C TYR A 31 14.84 20.89 0.20
N GLY A 32 15.75 20.29 0.97
CA GLY A 32 17.16 20.10 0.58
C GLY A 32 17.35 19.43 -0.78
N TYR A 33 18.26 19.96 -1.58
CA TYR A 33 18.54 19.59 -2.97
C TYR A 33 19.26 18.23 -3.14
N ASP A 34 19.76 17.59 -2.08
CA ASP A 34 20.78 16.53 -2.14
C ASP A 34 20.29 15.07 -2.05
N LYS A 35 18.99 14.77 -2.19
CA LYS A 35 18.52 13.39 -2.09
C LYS A 35 18.51 12.68 -3.46
N PRO A 36 19.20 11.49 -3.60
CA PRO A 36 19.33 10.74 -4.88
C PRO A 36 18.01 10.17 -5.43
N GLN A 37 16.90 10.35 -4.72
CA GLN A 37 15.56 9.87 -5.07
C GLN A 37 14.66 10.96 -5.70
N ARG A 38 15.21 12.13 -6.04
CA ARG A 38 14.42 13.26 -6.53
C ARG A 38 14.15 13.13 -8.04
N PHE A 39 12.91 12.81 -8.39
CA PHE A 39 12.42 12.72 -9.79
C PHE A 39 11.45 13.85 -10.16
N HIS A 40 11.37 14.92 -9.37
CA HIS A 40 10.57 16.11 -9.62
C HIS A 40 11.37 17.39 -9.43
N MET A 41 11.13 18.38 -10.27
CA MET A 41 11.60 19.76 -10.08
C MET A 41 10.50 20.56 -9.38
N GLY A 42 10.82 21.12 -8.20
CA GLY A 42 9.90 21.92 -7.39
C GLY A 42 9.56 21.27 -6.04
N GLU A 43 8.94 22.06 -5.17
CA GLU A 43 8.47 21.61 -3.86
C GLU A 43 7.06 21.02 -4.00
N VAL A 44 6.94 19.70 -3.82
CA VAL A 44 5.65 19.00 -3.86
C VAL A 44 5.27 18.62 -2.43
N PRO A 45 4.08 19.04 -1.94
CA PRO A 45 3.62 18.70 -0.59
C PRO A 45 3.42 17.18 -0.46
N ARG A 46 3.87 16.64 0.69
CA ARG A 46 3.84 15.19 1.01
C ARG A 46 2.70 14.82 1.96
N LEU A 47 1.62 15.56 1.96
CA LEU A 47 0.53 15.43 2.93
C LEU A 47 -0.73 14.73 2.37
N GLY A 48 -0.60 13.96 1.29
CA GLY A 48 -1.73 13.23 0.69
C GLY A 48 -2.38 12.20 1.63
N GLY A 49 -1.62 11.70 2.61
CA GLY A 49 -2.14 10.80 3.64
C GLY A 49 -3.22 11.43 4.53
N VAL A 50 -3.12 12.73 4.82
CA VAL A 50 -4.09 13.43 5.68
C VAL A 50 -5.50 13.39 5.10
N PRO A 51 -5.77 13.89 3.86
CA PRO A 51 -7.12 13.86 3.30
C PRO A 51 -7.62 12.44 3.00
N MET A 52 -6.75 11.49 2.69
CA MET A 52 -7.15 10.08 2.56
C MET A 52 -7.65 9.51 3.89
N TYR A 53 -6.91 9.69 4.98
CA TYR A 53 -7.33 9.23 6.29
C TYR A 53 -8.61 9.92 6.76
N LEU A 54 -8.75 11.23 6.56
CA LEU A 54 -9.98 11.96 6.86
C LEU A 54 -11.16 11.46 6.04
N GLY A 55 -10.96 11.13 4.77
CA GLY A 55 -11.99 10.52 3.91
C GLY A 55 -12.50 9.20 4.47
N LEU A 56 -11.61 8.35 4.97
CA LEU A 56 -11.98 7.11 5.66
C LEU A 56 -12.69 7.40 6.99
N ALA A 57 -12.15 8.29 7.82
CA ALA A 57 -12.71 8.60 9.14
C ALA A 57 -14.14 9.14 9.03
N VAL A 58 -14.39 10.06 8.12
CA VAL A 58 -15.72 10.61 7.87
C VAL A 58 -16.65 9.54 7.29
N SER A 59 -16.22 8.80 6.27
CA SER A 59 -17.08 7.81 5.61
C SER A 59 -17.42 6.64 6.54
N TRP A 60 -16.44 6.09 7.25
CA TRP A 60 -16.65 4.97 8.16
C TRP A 60 -17.36 5.41 9.43
N GLY A 61 -17.07 6.61 9.96
CA GLY A 61 -17.76 7.18 11.13
C GLY A 61 -19.24 7.43 10.85
N VAL A 62 -19.57 8.09 9.74
CA VAL A 62 -20.97 8.32 9.35
C VAL A 62 -21.67 6.99 9.05
N GLY A 63 -21.02 6.05 8.37
CA GLY A 63 -21.59 4.73 8.11
C GLY A 63 -21.90 3.96 9.39
N THR A 64 -21.01 3.98 10.37
CA THR A 64 -21.24 3.36 11.69
C THR A 64 -22.38 4.07 12.45
N TRP A 65 -22.39 5.39 12.47
CA TRP A 65 -23.41 6.17 13.14
C TRP A 65 -24.82 5.93 12.57
N LEU A 66 -24.98 5.90 11.23
CA LEU A 66 -26.24 5.55 10.58
C LEU A 66 -26.68 4.12 10.90
N SER A 67 -25.72 3.19 10.91
CA SER A 67 -25.99 1.79 11.28
C SER A 67 -26.50 1.66 12.73
N MET A 68 -25.94 2.43 13.66
CA MET A 68 -26.38 2.44 15.08
C MET A 68 -27.78 3.04 15.26
N ARG A 69 -28.22 3.90 14.35
CA ARG A 69 -29.62 4.46 14.36
C ARG A 69 -30.64 3.51 13.76
N GLY A 70 -30.22 2.34 13.28
CA GLY A 70 -31.15 1.34 12.73
C GLY A 70 -31.69 1.73 11.36
N ASP A 71 -31.00 2.59 10.59
CA ASP A 71 -31.36 2.94 9.22
C ASP A 71 -31.36 1.68 8.33
N PRO A 72 -32.52 1.22 7.80
CA PRO A 72 -32.60 0.01 7.00
C PRO A 72 -31.79 0.09 5.69
N SER A 73 -31.53 1.30 5.21
CA SER A 73 -30.72 1.56 4.00
C SER A 73 -29.22 1.55 4.29
N SER A 74 -28.83 1.62 5.56
CA SER A 74 -27.42 1.64 5.97
C SER A 74 -26.81 0.25 5.92
N LEU A 75 -25.57 0.18 5.45
CA LEU A 75 -24.75 -1.01 5.64
C LEU A 75 -24.52 -1.20 7.13
N ARG A 76 -24.68 -2.39 7.67
CA ARG A 76 -24.46 -2.68 9.10
C ARG A 76 -22.95 -2.54 9.43
N MET A 77 -22.47 -1.30 9.49
CA MET A 77 -21.12 -0.99 9.95
C MET A 77 -21.09 -1.14 11.47
N GLN A 78 -20.18 -1.95 11.96
CA GLN A 78 -20.01 -2.20 13.39
C GLN A 78 -19.07 -1.16 14.00
N LEU A 79 -19.16 -0.94 15.31
CA LEU A 79 -18.21 -0.10 16.07
C LEU A 79 -16.75 -0.54 15.88
N TRP A 80 -16.54 -1.81 15.62
CA TRP A 80 -15.24 -2.40 15.26
C TRP A 80 -14.51 -1.59 14.17
N VAL A 81 -15.22 -1.05 13.18
CA VAL A 81 -14.63 -0.25 12.10
C VAL A 81 -14.01 1.05 12.60
N VAL A 82 -14.67 1.69 13.59
CA VAL A 82 -14.14 2.91 14.23
C VAL A 82 -12.95 2.58 15.11
N VAL A 83 -12.97 1.45 15.79
CA VAL A 83 -11.81 0.96 16.57
C VAL A 83 -10.62 0.69 15.66
N CYS A 84 -10.85 0.14 14.45
CA CYS A 84 -9.80 -0.02 13.46
C CYS A 84 -9.16 1.31 13.04
N LEU A 85 -9.96 2.35 12.80
CA LEU A 85 -9.44 3.71 12.53
C LEU A 85 -8.59 4.22 13.70
N ALA A 86 -9.08 4.08 14.92
CA ALA A 86 -8.35 4.51 16.11
C ALA A 86 -7.00 3.79 16.25
N ALA A 87 -6.98 2.47 16.00
CA ALA A 87 -5.75 1.68 16.04
C ALA A 87 -4.69 2.12 15.00
N MET A 88 -5.11 2.69 13.87
CA MET A 88 -4.20 3.20 12.84
C MET A 88 -3.56 4.54 13.20
N LEU A 89 -4.15 5.32 14.13
CA LEU A 89 -3.73 6.70 14.43
C LEU A 89 -2.25 6.86 14.77
N PRO A 90 -1.61 6.04 15.64
CA PRO A 90 -0.21 6.25 16.00
C PRO A 90 0.72 6.25 14.77
N ALA A 91 0.53 5.30 13.87
CA ALA A 91 1.34 5.21 12.66
C ALA A 91 1.04 6.35 11.69
N VAL A 92 -0.24 6.65 11.44
CA VAL A 92 -0.64 7.73 10.51
C VAL A 92 -0.11 9.07 10.99
N VAL A 93 -0.28 9.38 12.29
CA VAL A 93 0.26 10.61 12.89
C VAL A 93 1.78 10.64 12.82
N GLY A 94 2.45 9.51 13.10
CA GLY A 94 3.91 9.40 12.95
C GLY A 94 4.38 9.65 11.53
N GLY A 95 3.67 9.11 10.53
CA GLY A 95 3.95 9.37 9.12
C GLY A 95 3.77 10.85 8.75
N ILE A 96 2.69 11.49 9.21
CA ILE A 96 2.44 12.91 8.98
C ILE A 96 3.52 13.78 9.65
N ILE A 97 3.95 13.45 10.88
CA ILE A 97 5.04 14.15 11.57
C ILE A 97 6.34 14.05 10.75
N GLU A 98 6.66 12.86 10.20
CA GLU A 98 7.83 12.72 9.32
C GLU A 98 7.68 13.53 8.05
N ASP A 99 6.51 13.51 7.40
CA ASP A 99 6.25 14.25 6.17
C ASP A 99 6.43 15.77 6.34
N VAL A 100 6.08 16.30 7.51
CA VAL A 100 6.22 17.73 7.85
C VAL A 100 7.62 18.07 8.34
N SER A 101 8.15 17.29 9.27
CA SER A 101 9.40 17.62 9.97
C SER A 101 10.65 17.09 9.26
N GLN A 102 10.54 15.96 8.54
CA GLN A 102 11.64 15.20 7.95
C GLN A 102 12.76 14.82 8.96
N ARG A 103 12.41 14.75 10.23
CA ARG A 103 13.34 14.53 11.36
C ARG A 103 13.05 13.26 12.15
N LEU A 104 11.90 12.59 11.91
CA LEU A 104 11.54 11.39 12.66
C LEU A 104 12.41 10.22 12.22
N SER A 105 13.20 9.67 13.15
CA SER A 105 14.09 8.58 12.80
C SER A 105 13.32 7.30 12.41
N VAL A 106 13.97 6.42 11.65
CA VAL A 106 13.41 5.12 11.22
C VAL A 106 12.93 4.30 12.43
N ARG A 107 13.63 4.38 13.57
CA ARG A 107 13.28 3.65 14.81
C ARG A 107 11.92 4.11 15.36
N TYR A 108 11.68 5.42 15.45
CA TYR A 108 10.40 5.96 15.93
C TYR A 108 9.26 5.64 14.96
N ARG A 109 9.48 5.70 13.65
CA ARG A 109 8.49 5.29 12.66
C ARG A 109 8.11 3.82 12.81
N LEU A 110 9.10 2.94 13.03
CA LEU A 110 8.87 1.52 13.28
C LEU A 110 8.12 1.29 14.60
N LEU A 111 8.47 2.01 15.67
CA LEU A 111 7.76 1.90 16.96
C LEU A 111 6.29 2.34 16.86
N LEU A 112 6.00 3.41 16.13
CA LEU A 112 4.62 3.90 15.96
C LEU A 112 3.79 2.95 15.08
N THR A 113 4.36 2.34 14.04
CA THR A 113 3.68 1.30 13.26
C THR A 113 3.49 0.02 14.08
N LEU A 114 4.46 -0.37 14.90
CA LEU A 114 4.33 -1.48 15.85
C LEU A 114 3.23 -1.22 16.89
N LEU A 115 3.17 0.00 17.44
CA LEU A 115 2.11 0.38 18.38
C LEU A 115 0.73 0.27 17.72
N SER A 116 0.57 0.77 16.49
CA SER A 116 -0.67 0.60 15.72
C SER A 116 -1.01 -0.87 15.48
N ALA A 117 -0.01 -1.71 15.18
CA ALA A 117 -0.19 -3.15 14.98
C ALA A 117 -0.65 -3.85 16.27
N VAL A 118 -0.03 -3.54 17.40
CA VAL A 118 -0.42 -4.10 18.72
C VAL A 118 -1.83 -3.65 19.10
N LEU A 119 -2.16 -2.36 18.92
CA LEU A 119 -3.51 -1.86 19.17
C LEU A 119 -4.56 -2.56 18.27
N ALA A 120 -4.26 -2.77 16.99
CA ALA A 120 -5.16 -3.48 16.08
C ALA A 120 -5.36 -4.95 16.50
N VAL A 121 -4.29 -5.65 16.91
CA VAL A 121 -4.39 -7.02 17.42
C VAL A 121 -5.22 -7.08 18.70
N LEU A 122 -4.94 -6.21 19.67
CA LEU A 122 -5.61 -6.24 20.98
C LEU A 122 -7.04 -5.71 20.94
N LEU A 123 -7.30 -4.60 20.27
CA LEU A 123 -8.60 -3.93 20.29
C LEU A 123 -9.55 -4.47 19.22
N CYS A 124 -9.02 -4.86 18.04
CA CYS A 124 -9.85 -5.40 16.96
C CYS A 124 -9.88 -6.94 16.96
N GLY A 125 -9.14 -7.61 17.85
CA GLY A 125 -9.07 -9.07 17.94
C GLY A 125 -8.46 -9.73 16.70
N LEU A 126 -7.51 -9.08 16.03
CA LEU A 126 -6.94 -9.56 14.78
C LEU A 126 -5.88 -10.63 15.01
N THR A 127 -6.01 -11.74 14.30
CA THR A 127 -5.01 -12.82 14.27
C THR A 127 -5.03 -13.54 12.93
N VAL A 128 -3.93 -14.18 12.56
CA VAL A 128 -3.88 -15.11 11.44
C VAL A 128 -4.23 -16.51 11.97
N PRO A 129 -5.48 -16.96 11.82
CA PRO A 129 -5.96 -18.16 12.51
C PRO A 129 -5.45 -19.46 11.91
N ARG A 130 -4.93 -19.44 10.69
CA ARG A 130 -4.48 -20.60 9.93
C ARG A 130 -3.43 -20.22 8.90
N LEU A 131 -2.60 -21.19 8.51
CA LEU A 131 -1.54 -21.06 7.52
C LEU A 131 -1.94 -21.66 6.16
N GLY A 132 -3.07 -22.37 6.11
CA GLY A 132 -3.57 -23.07 4.92
C GLY A 132 -2.97 -24.47 4.70
N TRP A 133 -2.27 -25.00 5.70
CA TRP A 133 -1.67 -26.34 5.70
C TRP A 133 -2.07 -27.09 6.98
N PRO A 134 -3.14 -27.90 6.96
CA PRO A 134 -3.68 -28.55 8.17
C PRO A 134 -2.64 -29.37 8.94
N TRP A 135 -1.74 -30.06 8.23
CA TRP A 135 -0.68 -30.85 8.87
C TRP A 135 0.30 -29.98 9.67
N LEU A 136 0.63 -28.78 9.16
CA LEU A 136 1.52 -27.83 9.84
C LEU A 136 0.81 -27.20 11.04
N GLU A 137 -0.45 -26.81 10.87
CA GLU A 137 -1.29 -26.24 11.93
C GLU A 137 -1.48 -27.24 13.08
N GLN A 138 -1.68 -28.52 12.76
CA GLN A 138 -1.75 -29.58 13.75
C GLN A 138 -0.41 -29.81 14.46
N ALA A 139 0.71 -29.76 13.73
CA ALA A 139 2.04 -29.90 14.32
C ALA A 139 2.39 -28.72 15.25
N LEU A 140 1.93 -27.51 14.94
CA LEU A 140 2.10 -26.33 15.79
C LEU A 140 1.20 -26.36 17.03
N GLY A 141 0.04 -27.01 16.96
CA GLY A 141 -0.87 -27.22 18.08
C GLY A 141 -1.12 -25.95 18.92
N PRO A 142 -0.81 -25.98 20.24
CA PRO A 142 -1.05 -24.85 21.14
C PRO A 142 -0.23 -23.57 20.81
N ALA A 143 0.80 -23.67 19.99
CA ALA A 143 1.60 -22.53 19.57
C ALA A 143 0.95 -21.72 18.45
N MET A 144 -0.02 -22.30 17.72
CA MET A 144 -0.66 -21.65 16.56
C MET A 144 -1.30 -20.28 16.88
N PRO A 145 -2.06 -20.07 17.97
CA PRO A 145 -2.63 -18.76 18.30
C PRO A 145 -1.57 -17.67 18.50
N TRP A 146 -0.46 -18.00 19.19
CA TRP A 146 0.64 -17.07 19.43
C TRP A 146 1.38 -16.71 18.14
N LEU A 147 1.63 -17.72 17.30
CA LEU A 147 2.19 -17.51 15.96
C LEU A 147 1.28 -16.64 15.12
N GLY A 148 -0.03 -16.90 15.13
CA GLY A 148 -1.03 -16.12 14.40
C GLY A 148 -1.08 -14.65 14.83
N MET A 149 -0.99 -14.36 16.12
CA MET A 149 -0.87 -12.99 16.63
C MET A 149 0.46 -12.34 16.20
N GLY A 150 1.57 -13.06 16.30
CA GLY A 150 2.88 -12.58 15.86
C GLY A 150 2.90 -12.25 14.37
N LEU A 151 2.31 -13.11 13.53
CA LEU A 151 2.18 -12.86 12.08
C LEU A 151 1.28 -11.65 11.78
N ALA A 152 0.19 -11.47 12.54
CA ALA A 152 -0.67 -10.30 12.40
C ALA A 152 0.09 -9.00 12.74
N VAL A 153 0.83 -8.99 13.86
CA VAL A 153 1.68 -7.84 14.25
C VAL A 153 2.75 -7.57 13.18
N LEU A 154 3.41 -8.61 12.68
CA LEU A 154 4.42 -8.49 11.62
C LEU A 154 3.84 -7.90 10.34
N ALA A 155 2.69 -8.38 9.89
CA ALA A 155 2.02 -7.88 8.68
C ALA A 155 1.56 -6.42 8.84
N LEU A 156 0.92 -6.09 9.98
CA LEU A 156 0.45 -4.74 10.29
C LEU A 156 1.59 -3.73 10.47
N THR A 157 2.74 -4.17 10.99
CA THR A 157 3.93 -3.32 11.11
C THR A 157 4.67 -3.18 9.79
N GLY A 158 4.81 -4.27 9.03
CA GLY A 158 5.64 -4.32 7.82
C GLY A 158 5.01 -3.70 6.59
N LEU A 159 3.71 -3.90 6.36
CA LEU A 159 3.02 -3.40 5.16
C LEU A 159 3.04 -1.88 5.00
N PRO A 160 2.90 -1.04 6.04
CA PRO A 160 3.10 0.40 5.93
C PRO A 160 4.44 0.77 5.31
N HIS A 161 5.51 0.12 5.76
CA HIS A 161 6.86 0.36 5.22
C HIS A 161 7.03 -0.21 3.82
N ALA A 162 6.36 -1.32 3.49
CA ALA A 162 6.39 -1.90 2.15
C ALA A 162 5.70 -0.97 1.13
N PHE A 163 4.56 -0.37 1.47
CA PHE A 163 3.91 0.65 0.65
C PHE A 163 4.76 1.92 0.53
N ASN A 164 5.43 2.34 1.61
CA ASN A 164 6.36 3.49 1.58
C ASN A 164 7.54 3.24 0.62
N ILE A 165 8.09 2.04 0.59
CA ILE A 165 9.20 1.67 -0.32
C ILE A 165 8.77 1.75 -1.79
N ILE A 166 7.54 1.34 -2.14
CA ILE A 166 7.09 1.39 -3.53
C ILE A 166 6.52 2.75 -3.93
N ASP A 167 6.31 3.71 -3.01
CA ASP A 167 5.80 5.06 -3.31
C ASP A 167 6.88 5.98 -3.88
N GLY A 168 7.50 5.55 -4.98
CA GLY A 168 8.61 6.26 -5.62
C GLY A 168 8.22 7.07 -6.86
N TYR A 169 7.04 6.84 -7.45
CA TYR A 169 6.60 7.47 -8.71
C TYR A 169 5.12 7.81 -8.66
N ASN A 170 4.73 8.84 -9.45
CA ASN A 170 3.34 9.27 -9.54
C ASN A 170 2.40 8.10 -9.86
N GLY A 171 1.36 7.94 -9.07
CA GLY A 171 0.34 6.92 -9.23
C GLY A 171 0.79 5.49 -8.94
N LEU A 172 2.06 5.22 -8.60
CA LEU A 172 2.52 3.86 -8.43
C LEU A 172 1.86 3.20 -7.21
N ALA A 173 2.18 3.64 -6.01
CA ALA A 173 1.67 3.02 -4.77
C ALA A 173 0.14 3.17 -4.64
N GLY A 174 -0.40 4.34 -4.98
CA GLY A 174 -1.84 4.59 -4.92
C GLY A 174 -2.65 3.70 -5.85
N MET A 175 -2.21 3.46 -7.09
CA MET A 175 -2.91 2.57 -8.00
C MET A 175 -2.76 1.10 -7.59
N VAL A 176 -1.56 0.68 -7.13
CA VAL A 176 -1.34 -0.66 -6.57
C VAL A 176 -2.27 -0.90 -5.38
N ALA A 177 -2.37 0.06 -4.45
CA ALA A 177 -3.31 0.00 -3.33
C ALA A 177 -4.77 -0.11 -3.80
N THR A 178 -5.17 0.70 -4.80
CA THR A 178 -6.52 0.66 -5.37
C THR A 178 -6.84 -0.71 -5.98
N ILE A 179 -5.94 -1.27 -6.78
CA ILE A 179 -6.11 -2.59 -7.42
C ILE A 179 -6.26 -3.68 -6.34
N ILE A 180 -5.40 -3.67 -5.32
CA ILE A 180 -5.46 -4.63 -4.21
C ILE A 180 -6.75 -4.48 -3.41
N CYS A 181 -7.17 -3.26 -3.09
CA CYS A 181 -8.43 -3.00 -2.38
C CYS A 181 -9.63 -3.53 -3.14
N LEU A 182 -9.69 -3.31 -4.46
CA LEU A 182 -10.80 -3.80 -5.29
C LEU A 182 -10.80 -5.34 -5.39
N ALA A 183 -9.63 -5.97 -5.46
CA ALA A 183 -9.50 -7.42 -5.45
C ALA A 183 -9.95 -8.04 -4.12
N LEU A 184 -9.52 -7.47 -2.99
CA LEU A 184 -9.97 -7.90 -1.65
C LEU A 184 -11.48 -7.67 -1.48
N ALA A 185 -12.00 -6.51 -1.93
CA ALA A 185 -13.42 -6.19 -1.85
C ALA A 185 -14.28 -7.16 -2.67
N HIS A 186 -13.81 -7.57 -3.86
CA HIS A 186 -14.48 -8.56 -4.69
C HIS A 186 -14.65 -9.88 -3.96
N VAL A 187 -13.58 -10.43 -3.38
CA VAL A 187 -13.65 -11.68 -2.61
C VAL A 187 -14.46 -11.53 -1.32
N ALA A 188 -14.35 -10.37 -0.63
CA ALA A 188 -15.19 -10.08 0.54
C ALA A 188 -16.70 -10.11 0.17
N LEU A 189 -17.09 -9.60 -1.00
CA LEU A 189 -18.47 -9.69 -1.49
C LEU A 189 -18.88 -11.13 -1.82
N GLN A 190 -18.00 -11.93 -2.40
CA GLN A 190 -18.29 -13.33 -2.71
C GLN A 190 -18.55 -14.16 -1.45
N VAL A 191 -17.84 -13.88 -0.35
CA VAL A 191 -18.03 -14.56 0.94
C VAL A 191 -19.07 -13.89 1.84
N GLY A 192 -19.75 -12.84 1.35
CA GLY A 192 -20.83 -12.16 2.06
C GLY A 192 -20.38 -11.12 3.11
N ASP A 193 -19.07 -10.84 3.27
CA ASP A 193 -18.56 -9.82 4.19
C ASP A 193 -18.67 -8.41 3.60
N ARG A 194 -19.90 -7.90 3.57
CA ARG A 194 -20.23 -6.58 3.03
C ARG A 194 -19.54 -5.43 3.77
N THR A 195 -19.25 -5.61 5.07
CA THR A 195 -18.56 -4.59 5.87
C THR A 195 -17.12 -4.41 5.40
N LEU A 196 -16.36 -5.50 5.26
CA LEU A 196 -15.00 -5.44 4.74
C LEU A 196 -14.97 -4.92 3.30
N ALA A 197 -15.91 -5.37 2.46
CA ALA A 197 -16.02 -4.86 1.09
C ALA A 197 -16.24 -3.33 1.07
N ALA A 198 -17.12 -2.81 1.94
CA ALA A 198 -17.36 -1.36 2.04
C ALA A 198 -16.11 -0.60 2.51
N MET A 199 -15.38 -1.11 3.51
CA MET A 199 -14.13 -0.53 3.98
C MET A 199 -13.11 -0.43 2.85
N LEU A 200 -12.94 -1.50 2.08
CA LEU A 200 -11.97 -1.58 1.00
C LEU A 200 -12.32 -0.69 -0.19
N VAL A 201 -13.59 -0.67 -0.60
CA VAL A 201 -14.05 0.20 -1.69
C VAL A 201 -13.98 1.68 -1.29
N THR A 202 -14.24 2.02 -0.03
CA THR A 202 -14.07 3.40 0.45
C THR A 202 -12.60 3.80 0.54
N LEU A 203 -11.68 2.89 0.90
CA LEU A 203 -10.24 3.15 0.83
C LEU A 203 -9.79 3.38 -0.62
N ALA A 204 -10.23 2.54 -1.56
CA ALA A 204 -9.96 2.73 -2.98
C ALA A 204 -10.49 4.09 -3.47
N ALA A 205 -11.69 4.49 -3.06
CA ALA A 205 -12.30 5.76 -3.43
C ALA A 205 -11.54 6.97 -2.86
N ALA A 206 -11.15 6.93 -1.58
CA ALA A 206 -10.32 7.98 -0.97
C ALA A 206 -8.96 8.09 -1.69
N THR A 207 -8.37 6.95 -2.04
CA THR A 207 -7.12 6.88 -2.82
C THR A 207 -7.31 7.49 -4.21
N CYS A 208 -8.42 7.20 -4.89
CA CYS A 208 -8.73 7.81 -6.18
C CYS A 208 -8.88 9.34 -6.08
N GLY A 209 -9.50 9.85 -5.01
CA GLY A 209 -9.58 11.30 -4.75
C GLY A 209 -8.20 11.96 -4.63
N PHE A 210 -7.24 11.31 -3.99
CA PHE A 210 -5.84 11.73 -3.95
C PHE A 210 -5.16 11.58 -5.32
N LEU A 211 -5.37 10.45 -6.03
CA LEU A 211 -4.73 10.17 -7.31
C LEU A 211 -5.01 11.21 -8.40
N VAL A 212 -6.16 11.87 -8.37
CA VAL A 212 -6.47 12.99 -9.29
C VAL A 212 -5.40 14.10 -9.23
N TRP A 213 -4.81 14.31 -8.06
CA TRP A 213 -3.76 15.32 -7.84
C TRP A 213 -2.34 14.75 -8.00
N ASN A 214 -2.17 13.46 -7.72
CA ASN A 214 -0.88 12.80 -7.81
C ASN A 214 -0.52 12.37 -9.24
N TYR A 215 -1.46 11.75 -9.97
CA TYR A 215 -1.20 11.22 -11.32
C TYR A 215 -2.09 11.90 -12.37
N PRO A 216 -1.57 12.33 -13.51
CA PRO A 216 -0.16 12.28 -13.93
C PRO A 216 0.67 13.52 -13.53
N ARG A 217 0.09 14.49 -12.83
CA ARG A 217 0.67 15.83 -12.63
C ARG A 217 1.72 15.90 -11.51
N GLY A 218 1.73 14.95 -10.57
CA GLY A 218 2.65 14.94 -9.43
C GLY A 218 2.51 16.17 -8.53
N MET A 219 1.29 16.72 -8.39
CA MET A 219 1.04 17.94 -7.63
C MET A 219 1.08 17.71 -6.11
N MET A 220 0.88 16.47 -5.67
CA MET A 220 0.90 16.05 -4.27
C MET A 220 1.43 14.62 -4.16
N PHE A 221 2.24 14.35 -3.13
CA PHE A 221 2.69 13.00 -2.79
C PHE A 221 1.91 12.48 -1.59
N ALA A 222 1.76 11.15 -1.52
CA ALA A 222 1.09 10.51 -0.39
C ALA A 222 1.85 10.73 0.91
N GLY A 223 3.17 10.66 0.86
CA GLY A 223 4.07 10.71 2.00
C GLY A 223 4.05 9.43 2.84
N ASP A 224 4.80 9.44 3.93
CA ASP A 224 4.81 8.34 4.90
C ASP A 224 3.41 8.13 5.49
N GLY A 225 2.68 9.25 5.78
CA GLY A 225 1.31 9.20 6.27
C GLY A 225 0.37 8.44 5.33
N GLY A 226 0.45 8.69 4.02
CA GLY A 226 -0.37 8.00 3.02
C GLY A 226 -0.01 6.54 2.84
N ALA A 227 1.28 6.23 2.78
CA ALA A 227 1.76 4.85 2.71
C ALA A 227 1.31 4.02 3.93
N TYR A 228 1.27 4.64 5.12
CA TYR A 228 0.83 3.98 6.35
C TYR A 228 -0.69 3.79 6.38
N VAL A 229 -1.47 4.72 5.83
CA VAL A 229 -2.92 4.52 5.63
C VAL A 229 -3.16 3.29 4.75
N TRP A 230 -2.51 3.18 3.59
CA TRP A 230 -2.67 2.03 2.70
C TRP A 230 -2.22 0.73 3.37
N GLY A 231 -0.99 0.71 3.90
CA GLY A 231 -0.41 -0.51 4.46
C GLY A 231 -1.23 -1.05 5.62
N LEU A 232 -1.63 -0.21 6.58
CA LEU A 232 -2.42 -0.64 7.75
C LEU A 232 -3.83 -1.06 7.36
N ALA A 233 -4.56 -0.25 6.59
CA ALA A 233 -5.95 -0.56 6.25
C ALA A 233 -6.05 -1.84 5.39
N ILE A 234 -5.13 -2.04 4.45
CA ILE A 234 -5.09 -3.25 3.62
C ILE A 234 -4.68 -4.47 4.45
N ALA A 235 -3.66 -4.35 5.34
CA ALA A 235 -3.26 -5.44 6.23
C ALA A 235 -4.40 -5.88 7.15
N LEU A 236 -5.05 -4.91 7.78
CA LEU A 236 -6.17 -5.10 8.69
C LEU A 236 -7.33 -5.81 7.98
N ALA A 237 -7.73 -5.31 6.81
CA ALA A 237 -8.81 -5.91 6.03
C ALA A 237 -8.43 -7.31 5.52
N SER A 238 -7.18 -7.54 5.12
CA SER A 238 -6.66 -8.85 4.68
C SER A 238 -6.72 -9.89 5.78
N ILE A 239 -6.25 -9.55 6.99
CA ILE A 239 -6.28 -10.43 8.16
C ILE A 239 -7.73 -10.72 8.56
N ALA A 240 -8.57 -9.68 8.67
CA ALA A 240 -9.97 -9.82 9.02
C ALA A 240 -10.75 -10.68 8.01
N LEU A 241 -10.47 -10.54 6.71
CA LEU A 241 -11.09 -11.35 5.65
C LEU A 241 -10.79 -12.83 5.83
N VAL A 242 -9.52 -13.18 6.03
CA VAL A 242 -9.08 -14.57 6.27
C VAL A 242 -9.62 -15.09 7.60
N GLN A 243 -9.60 -14.28 8.66
CA GLN A 243 -10.03 -14.67 9.99
C GLN A 243 -11.53 -14.98 10.04
N ARG A 244 -12.35 -14.16 9.40
CA ARG A 244 -13.83 -14.28 9.43
C ARG A 244 -14.36 -15.32 8.45
N ASN A 245 -13.61 -15.63 7.39
CA ASN A 245 -14.11 -16.45 6.30
C ASN A 245 -13.17 -17.65 6.07
N SER A 246 -13.57 -18.82 6.54
CA SER A 246 -12.77 -20.06 6.44
C SER A 246 -12.51 -20.51 5.00
N ALA A 247 -13.36 -20.14 4.06
CA ALA A 247 -13.20 -20.44 2.64
C ALA A 247 -12.05 -19.66 1.97
N VAL A 248 -11.66 -18.48 2.53
CA VAL A 248 -10.59 -17.67 1.95
C VAL A 248 -9.24 -18.20 2.37
N SER A 249 -8.42 -18.58 1.42
CA SER A 249 -7.04 -19.01 1.70
C SER A 249 -6.22 -17.86 2.30
N PRO A 250 -5.39 -18.09 3.34
CA PRO A 250 -4.45 -17.09 3.86
C PRO A 250 -3.40 -16.66 2.81
N TRP A 251 -3.18 -17.45 1.78
CA TRP A 251 -2.28 -17.13 0.68
C TRP A 251 -2.89 -16.21 -0.37
N PHE A 252 -4.21 -16.01 -0.34
CA PHE A 252 -4.87 -15.04 -1.23
C PHE A 252 -4.34 -13.61 -1.02
N PRO A 253 -4.44 -13.00 0.19
CA PRO A 253 -3.85 -11.68 0.41
C PRO A 253 -2.32 -11.69 0.30
N MET A 254 -1.64 -12.80 0.59
CA MET A 254 -0.19 -12.90 0.40
C MET A 254 0.21 -12.72 -1.06
N LEU A 255 -0.51 -13.35 -2.02
CA LEU A 255 -0.24 -13.20 -3.44
C LEU A 255 -0.61 -11.79 -3.94
N LEU A 256 -1.69 -11.18 -3.43
CA LEU A 256 -2.03 -9.79 -3.76
C LEU A 256 -0.95 -8.79 -3.34
N LEU A 257 -0.34 -9.02 -2.18
CA LEU A 257 0.63 -8.13 -1.55
C LEU A 257 2.08 -8.51 -1.86
N ILE A 258 2.31 -9.52 -2.69
CA ILE A 258 3.65 -10.08 -2.88
C ILE A 258 4.61 -9.04 -3.49
N TYR A 259 4.15 -8.14 -4.36
CA TYR A 259 5.02 -7.13 -4.97
C TYR A 259 5.59 -6.16 -3.92
N PRO A 260 4.81 -5.40 -3.13
CA PRO A 260 5.37 -4.52 -2.11
C PRO A 260 6.15 -5.27 -1.02
N VAL A 261 5.69 -6.45 -0.62
CA VAL A 261 6.36 -7.27 0.40
C VAL A 261 7.71 -7.78 -0.11
N TRP A 262 7.74 -8.38 -1.30
CA TRP A 262 8.97 -8.93 -1.87
C TRP A 262 10.00 -7.85 -2.21
N GLU A 263 9.56 -6.68 -2.72
CA GLU A 263 10.42 -5.51 -2.93
C GLU A 263 11.16 -5.13 -1.63
N THR A 264 10.43 -5.13 -0.51
CA THR A 264 10.99 -4.81 0.82
C THR A 264 11.97 -5.89 1.28
N VAL A 265 11.56 -7.16 1.26
CA VAL A 265 12.38 -8.30 1.69
C VAL A 265 13.65 -8.39 0.85
N PHE A 266 13.52 -8.28 -0.47
CA PHE A 266 14.66 -8.35 -1.39
C PHE A 266 15.61 -7.14 -1.22
N SER A 267 15.08 -5.95 -0.93
CA SER A 267 15.91 -4.78 -0.62
C SER A 267 16.71 -4.97 0.67
N ILE A 268 16.07 -5.49 1.73
CA ILE A 268 16.74 -5.82 3.00
C ILE A 268 17.84 -6.84 2.75
N TYR A 269 17.53 -7.95 2.06
CA TYR A 269 18.50 -8.99 1.71
C TYR A 269 19.73 -8.41 0.99
N ARG A 270 19.52 -7.61 -0.05
CA ARG A 270 20.62 -6.99 -0.82
C ARG A 270 21.50 -6.07 0.03
N LYS A 271 20.89 -5.29 0.93
CA LYS A 271 21.63 -4.39 1.83
C LYS A 271 22.49 -5.19 2.82
N LEU A 272 21.92 -6.22 3.44
CA LEU A 272 22.64 -7.10 4.36
C LEU A 272 23.83 -7.79 3.68
N MET A 273 23.63 -8.32 2.45
CA MET A 273 24.70 -8.95 1.67
C MET A 273 25.83 -7.98 1.28
N ARG A 274 25.59 -6.66 1.34
CA ARG A 274 26.59 -5.61 1.10
C ARG A 274 27.16 -5.01 2.38
N GLY A 275 26.82 -5.55 3.55
CA GLY A 275 27.24 -5.00 4.85
C GLY A 275 26.60 -3.64 5.17
N MET A 276 25.49 -3.28 4.51
CA MET A 276 24.78 -2.01 4.72
C MET A 276 23.62 -2.17 5.70
N SER A 277 23.32 -1.11 6.47
CA SER A 277 22.13 -1.10 7.33
C SER A 277 20.85 -1.13 6.48
N PRO A 278 19.82 -1.94 6.84
CA PRO A 278 18.53 -1.96 6.17
C PRO A 278 17.83 -0.59 6.10
N GLY A 279 18.08 0.31 7.05
CA GLY A 279 17.48 1.65 7.10
C GLY A 279 18.12 2.69 6.19
N MET A 280 19.24 2.38 5.53
CA MET A 280 19.86 3.30 4.58
C MET A 280 19.03 3.44 3.29
N ALA A 281 19.10 4.62 2.65
CA ALA A 281 18.48 4.86 1.34
C ALA A 281 19.04 3.88 0.30
N ASP A 282 18.17 3.33 -0.55
CA ASP A 282 18.53 2.42 -1.62
C ASP A 282 18.11 3.02 -2.98
N ALA A 283 19.02 3.00 -3.93
CA ALA A 283 18.81 3.49 -5.30
C ALA A 283 18.56 2.35 -6.31
N LEU A 284 18.40 1.11 -5.84
CA LEU A 284 18.31 -0.11 -6.66
C LEU A 284 16.97 -0.84 -6.50
N HIS A 285 15.91 -0.12 -6.13
CA HIS A 285 14.57 -0.68 -6.16
C HIS A 285 14.13 -1.01 -7.59
N PHE A 286 13.29 -2.04 -7.75
CA PHE A 286 12.86 -2.51 -9.06
C PHE A 286 12.20 -1.41 -9.90
N HIS A 287 11.33 -0.60 -9.29
CA HIS A 287 10.72 0.55 -9.96
C HIS A 287 11.75 1.60 -10.42
N GLN A 288 12.84 1.81 -9.67
CA GLN A 288 13.92 2.72 -10.06
C GLN A 288 14.75 2.16 -11.21
N LEU A 289 14.93 0.83 -11.25
CA LEU A 289 15.61 0.16 -12.37
C LEU A 289 14.78 0.26 -13.65
N ILE A 290 13.46 0.08 -13.57
CA ILE A 290 12.55 0.26 -14.70
C ILE A 290 12.67 1.70 -15.24
N TYR A 291 12.57 2.71 -14.36
CA TYR A 291 12.75 4.12 -14.75
C TYR A 291 14.08 4.37 -15.44
N ARG A 292 15.18 3.86 -14.89
CA ARG A 292 16.54 4.13 -15.39
C ARG A 292 16.87 3.36 -16.66
N ARG A 293 16.31 2.16 -16.84
CA ARG A 293 16.75 1.21 -17.86
C ARG A 293 15.74 0.99 -18.98
N MET A 294 14.44 0.96 -18.65
CA MET A 294 13.38 0.69 -19.62
C MET A 294 12.75 1.98 -20.17
N VAL A 295 12.51 2.99 -19.32
CA VAL A 295 11.86 4.23 -19.73
C VAL A 295 12.91 5.28 -20.16
N ARG A 296 13.65 4.98 -21.26
CA ARG A 296 14.71 5.88 -21.78
C ARG A 296 14.25 6.79 -22.91
N GLY A 297 13.39 6.31 -23.81
CA GLY A 297 12.99 6.97 -25.04
C GLY A 297 11.95 8.09 -24.86
N VAL A 298 12.11 8.94 -23.83
CA VAL A 298 11.27 10.12 -23.62
C VAL A 298 12.11 11.35 -23.91
N PHE A 299 11.85 11.96 -25.07
CA PHE A 299 12.49 13.21 -25.48
C PHE A 299 11.54 14.38 -25.20
N ASP A 300 12.05 15.44 -24.63
CA ASP A 300 11.41 16.74 -24.44
C ASP A 300 12.51 17.77 -24.24
N ASP A 301 12.38 18.93 -24.82
CA ASP A 301 13.36 20.01 -24.70
C ASP A 301 13.38 20.60 -23.28
N ASP A 302 12.22 20.57 -22.59
CA ASP A 302 12.09 20.96 -21.19
C ASP A 302 12.44 19.75 -20.27
N LEU A 303 13.53 19.90 -19.51
CA LEU A 303 13.99 18.89 -18.57
C LEU A 303 12.93 18.49 -17.54
N ALA A 304 12.16 19.44 -17.02
CA ALA A 304 11.12 19.18 -16.02
C ALA A 304 9.98 18.33 -16.62
N ARG A 305 9.53 18.68 -17.83
CA ARG A 305 8.52 17.91 -18.57
C ARG A 305 9.03 16.53 -18.92
N ARG A 306 10.28 16.41 -19.35
CA ARG A 306 10.92 15.14 -19.64
C ARG A 306 10.96 14.22 -18.41
N MET A 307 11.38 14.74 -17.24
CA MET A 307 11.39 13.99 -15.99
C MET A 307 9.98 13.56 -15.58
N LEU A 308 8.99 14.45 -15.66
CA LEU A 308 7.60 14.14 -15.33
C LEU A 308 7.03 13.05 -16.25
N ARG A 309 7.23 13.16 -17.57
CA ARG A 309 6.77 12.16 -18.54
C ARG A 309 7.42 10.79 -18.29
N ARG A 310 8.72 10.75 -17.99
CA ARG A 310 9.41 9.50 -17.63
C ARG A 310 8.86 8.89 -16.35
N ASN A 311 8.63 9.74 -15.31
CA ASN A 311 8.03 9.32 -14.05
C ASN A 311 6.67 8.65 -14.31
N ASN A 312 5.78 9.33 -15.03
CA ASN A 312 4.44 8.83 -15.32
C ASN A 312 4.42 7.55 -16.17
N ARG A 313 5.38 7.36 -17.07
CA ARG A 313 5.50 6.14 -17.88
C ARG A 313 6.01 4.94 -17.10
N THR A 314 6.63 5.14 -15.93
CA THR A 314 7.16 4.05 -15.09
C THR A 314 6.05 3.28 -14.37
N SER A 315 5.07 3.99 -13.81
CA SER A 315 4.02 3.38 -13.00
C SER A 315 3.15 2.34 -13.74
N PRO A 316 2.73 2.54 -15.00
CA PRO A 316 1.94 1.55 -15.74
C PRO A 316 2.61 0.18 -15.91
N TYR A 317 3.94 0.12 -16.04
CA TYR A 317 4.66 -1.17 -16.08
C TYR A 317 4.47 -1.96 -14.77
N LEU A 318 4.47 -1.26 -13.65
CA LEU A 318 4.33 -1.88 -12.33
C LEU A 318 2.87 -2.18 -11.99
N TRP A 319 1.91 -1.42 -12.52
CA TRP A 319 0.49 -1.77 -12.46
C TRP A 319 0.23 -3.09 -13.20
N ALA A 320 0.75 -3.21 -14.45
CA ALA A 320 0.65 -4.45 -15.21
C ALA A 320 1.34 -5.62 -14.46
N PHE A 321 2.51 -5.37 -13.86
CA PHE A 321 3.22 -6.36 -13.05
C PHE A 321 2.40 -6.79 -11.83
N THR A 322 1.70 -5.87 -11.16
CA THR A 322 0.77 -6.17 -10.07
C THR A 322 -0.41 -7.00 -10.56
N LEU A 323 -0.96 -6.71 -11.72
CA LEU A 323 -2.08 -7.48 -12.29
C LEU A 323 -1.71 -8.95 -12.57
N LEU A 324 -0.44 -9.25 -12.85
CA LEU A 324 0.03 -10.63 -13.00
C LEU A 324 -0.13 -11.47 -11.74
N THR A 325 -0.17 -10.85 -10.56
CA THR A 325 -0.43 -11.55 -9.28
C THR A 325 -1.90 -11.45 -8.87
N VAL A 326 -2.55 -10.32 -9.14
CA VAL A 326 -3.94 -10.08 -8.76
C VAL A 326 -4.91 -10.98 -9.53
N VAL A 327 -4.70 -11.15 -10.84
CA VAL A 327 -5.59 -12.01 -11.65
C VAL A 327 -5.61 -13.46 -11.16
N PRO A 328 -4.46 -14.16 -11.02
CA PRO A 328 -4.49 -15.53 -10.48
C PRO A 328 -4.95 -15.58 -9.01
N ALA A 329 -4.66 -14.56 -8.20
CA ALA A 329 -5.19 -14.49 -6.85
C ALA A 329 -6.73 -14.49 -6.84
N LEU A 330 -7.37 -13.70 -7.71
CA LEU A 330 -8.83 -13.66 -7.84
C LEU A 330 -9.43 -14.96 -8.37
N LEU A 331 -8.75 -15.61 -9.31
CA LEU A 331 -9.23 -16.88 -9.88
C LEU A 331 -9.14 -18.05 -8.91
N PHE A 332 -8.14 -18.04 -8.01
CA PHE A 332 -7.83 -19.15 -7.13
C PHE A 332 -7.86 -18.77 -5.65
N TRP A 333 -8.63 -17.77 -5.25
CA TRP A 333 -8.64 -17.16 -3.92
C TRP A 333 -8.85 -18.16 -2.74
N SER A 334 -9.43 -19.32 -3.00
CA SER A 334 -9.66 -20.40 -2.02
C SER A 334 -8.65 -21.56 -2.12
N ASN A 335 -7.82 -21.59 -3.18
CA ASN A 335 -6.92 -22.73 -3.45
C ASN A 335 -5.48 -22.45 -3.00
N THR A 336 -5.15 -22.84 -1.77
CA THR A 336 -3.83 -22.62 -1.17
C THR A 336 -2.64 -23.13 -2.01
N PRO A 337 -2.60 -24.38 -2.49
CA PRO A 337 -1.48 -24.89 -3.28
C PRO A 337 -1.20 -24.07 -4.55
N VAL A 338 -2.26 -23.69 -5.27
CA VAL A 338 -2.13 -22.91 -6.50
C VAL A 338 -1.61 -21.50 -6.18
N LEU A 339 -2.14 -20.84 -5.13
CA LEU A 339 -1.67 -19.53 -4.70
C LEU A 339 -0.20 -19.54 -4.28
N VAL A 340 0.25 -20.55 -3.55
CA VAL A 340 1.66 -20.72 -3.20
C VAL A 340 2.51 -20.91 -4.44
N GLY A 341 2.06 -21.72 -5.41
CA GLY A 341 2.74 -21.87 -6.69
C GLY A 341 2.94 -20.54 -7.41
N PHE A 342 1.91 -19.68 -7.45
CA PHE A 342 2.03 -18.31 -8.02
C PHE A 342 2.93 -17.39 -7.20
N CYS A 343 2.95 -17.50 -5.87
CA CYS A 343 3.90 -16.76 -5.04
C CYS A 343 5.34 -17.13 -5.38
N LEU A 344 5.64 -18.42 -5.49
CA LEU A 344 6.97 -18.91 -5.88
C LEU A 344 7.35 -18.46 -7.30
N LEU A 345 6.42 -18.59 -8.24
CA LEU A 345 6.62 -18.13 -9.62
C LEU A 345 6.93 -16.63 -9.67
N PHE A 346 6.21 -15.81 -8.90
CA PHE A 346 6.47 -14.38 -8.80
C PHE A 346 7.89 -14.11 -8.27
N VAL A 347 8.27 -14.75 -7.17
CA VAL A 347 9.61 -14.59 -6.57
C VAL A 347 10.71 -14.90 -7.57
N VAL A 348 10.62 -16.04 -8.26
CA VAL A 348 11.61 -16.44 -9.28
C VAL A 348 11.62 -15.44 -10.43
N SER A 349 10.45 -15.10 -10.98
CA SER A 349 10.33 -14.16 -12.10
C SER A 349 10.86 -12.77 -11.75
N TYR A 350 10.58 -12.29 -10.52
CA TYR A 350 11.10 -11.02 -10.02
C TYR A 350 12.64 -11.02 -9.98
N VAL A 351 13.25 -12.06 -9.40
CA VAL A 351 14.71 -12.16 -9.28
C VAL A 351 15.36 -12.24 -10.66
N VAL A 352 14.80 -13.05 -11.58
CA VAL A 352 15.29 -13.16 -12.96
C VAL A 352 15.20 -11.81 -13.68
N ALA A 353 14.04 -11.14 -13.62
CA ALA A 353 13.84 -9.82 -14.22
C ALA A 353 14.80 -8.78 -13.62
N TYR A 354 14.95 -8.77 -12.29
CA TYR A 354 15.87 -7.88 -11.59
C TYR A 354 17.32 -8.09 -12.09
N LEU A 355 17.80 -9.33 -12.13
CA LEU A 355 19.16 -9.66 -12.58
C LEU A 355 19.35 -9.34 -14.06
N ALA A 356 18.35 -9.59 -14.91
CA ALA A 356 18.41 -9.24 -16.33
C ALA A 356 18.55 -7.73 -16.52
N ILE A 357 17.76 -6.93 -15.80
CA ILE A 357 17.82 -5.47 -15.86
C ILE A 357 19.17 -4.95 -15.33
N VAL A 358 19.66 -5.48 -14.21
CA VAL A 358 20.94 -5.05 -13.61
C VAL A 358 22.12 -5.39 -14.52
N ARG A 359 22.13 -6.57 -15.15
CA ARG A 359 23.21 -7.03 -16.04
C ARG A 359 23.15 -6.44 -17.46
N PHE A 360 22.20 -5.55 -17.77
CA PHE A 360 21.95 -5.00 -19.11
C PHE A 360 21.64 -6.04 -20.21
N LYS A 361 21.30 -7.26 -19.85
CA LYS A 361 20.87 -8.31 -20.75
C LYS A 361 19.34 -8.31 -20.87
N LEU A 362 18.76 -7.18 -21.35
CA LEU A 362 17.36 -7.17 -21.72
C LEU A 362 17.19 -7.95 -23.03
N PRO A 363 16.14 -8.79 -23.16
CA PRO A 363 15.75 -9.41 -24.42
C PRO A 363 15.62 -8.35 -25.52
N GLY A 364 16.02 -8.67 -26.75
CA GLY A 364 16.06 -7.70 -27.86
C GLY A 364 14.74 -6.98 -28.13
N TRP A 365 13.58 -7.62 -27.85
CA TRP A 365 12.25 -7.03 -27.98
C TRP A 365 11.92 -5.96 -26.92
N MET A 366 12.64 -5.92 -25.79
CA MET A 366 12.56 -4.86 -24.76
C MET A 366 13.57 -3.72 -25.01
N GLN A 367 14.48 -3.88 -25.93
CA GLN A 367 15.40 -2.84 -26.37
C GLN A 367 14.68 -2.05 -27.46
N ASN A 368 13.95 -1.00 -27.07
CA ASN A 368 13.44 -0.05 -28.06
C ASN A 368 14.64 0.49 -28.85
N ASN A 369 14.74 0.12 -30.08
CA ASN A 369 15.59 0.77 -31.07
C ASN A 369 15.14 2.23 -31.13
N GLY A 370 15.91 3.12 -30.45
CA GLY A 370 15.73 4.57 -30.56
C GLY A 370 16.32 5.07 -31.86
#